data_1326ea320e7ccb629d3a6bf78302a059
#
_entry.id   1326ea320e7ccb629d3a6bf78302a059
#
_cell.length_a   1.000
_cell.length_b   1.000
_cell.length_c   1.000
_cell.angle_alpha   90.00
_cell.angle_beta   90.00
_cell.angle_gamma   90.00
#
_symmetry.space_group_name_H-M   'P 1'
#
loop_
_entity.id
_entity.type
_entity.pdbx_description
1 polymer ?
#
loop_
_entity_poly.entity_id
_entity_poly.type
_entity_poly.pdbx_seq_one_letter_code
_entity_poly.pdbx_strand_id
1 'polypeptide(L)'
;MWGMLPTFFYSFGLPRFRVNETLESVVRAELGTAEFDLVELRLAGSRTQPLFEVRIERRDGNAVTVDDCARVSRVLEARLDESGLVPEQYVLQVSSPGDRPLRSAAEWRRFVGRWVAVLAPEHGGRFEARLLQVEGEDGVALVTLEQDGRSRHIPLAAVKEARLAFRI
;
A
#
# COMPACT_ATOMS: atom_id res chain seq x y z
N MET A 1 -30.39 12.23 -20.74
CA MET A 1 -30.23 12.15 -20.60
C MET A 1 -29.74 12.06 -20.39
N TRP A 2 -29.61 11.95 -20.57
CA TRP A 2 -29.10 11.75 -20.50
C TRP A 2 -28.42 11.44 -20.13
N GLY A 3 -28.19 11.09 -19.97
CA GLY A 3 -27.51 10.78 -19.71
C GLY A 3 -26.81 10.69 -19.74
N MET A 4 -26.86 10.70 -19.89
CA MET A 4 -26.25 10.52 -20.02
C MET A 4 -25.54 10.47 -19.82
N LEU A 5 -25.37 10.38 -19.83
CA LEU A 5 -24.62 10.16 -19.78
C LEU A 5 -23.83 9.83 -19.47
N PRO A 6 -23.63 9.72 -19.29
CA PRO A 6 -22.88 9.25 -19.25
C PRO A 6 -22.10 8.87 -19.43
N THR A 7 -21.99 8.80 -19.90
CA THR A 7 -21.34 8.39 -20.32
C THR A 7 -20.60 8.60 -20.77
N PHE A 8 -20.52 9.10 -21.12
CA PHE A 8 -19.91 9.13 -21.69
C PHE A 8 -19.06 9.55 -21.61
N PHE A 9 -18.98 9.96 -21.41
CA PHE A 9 -18.22 10.14 -21.46
C PHE A 9 -17.44 9.84 -21.28
N TYR A 10 -17.34 9.69 -21.16
CA TYR A 10 -16.71 9.24 -21.21
C TYR A 10 -16.04 8.99 -21.82
N SER A 11 -16.02 9.10 -22.30
CA SER A 11 -15.55 8.70 -22.92
C SER A 11 -14.54 9.00 -23.52
N PHE A 12 -14.23 9.50 -23.67
CA PHE A 12 -13.27 9.79 -24.12
C PHE A 12 -12.45 9.50 -23.41
N GLY A 13 -12.52 9.71 -22.96
CA GLY A 13 -11.60 9.23 -22.25
C GLY A 13 -11.70 7.85 -22.06
N LEU A 14 -11.62 7.20 -22.16
CA LEU A 14 -11.30 5.99 -21.92
C LEU A 14 -11.64 5.61 -20.63
N PRO A 15 -12.35 4.61 -20.55
CA PRO A 15 -12.59 4.04 -19.30
C PRO A 15 -11.25 3.87 -18.65
N ARG A 16 -11.02 4.72 -17.79
CA ARG A 16 -9.97 4.47 -16.89
C ARG A 16 -10.61 3.64 -15.83
N PHE A 17 -10.21 2.42 -15.76
CA PHE A 17 -10.53 1.66 -14.59
C PHE A 17 -9.93 2.40 -13.43
N ARG A 18 -10.78 2.79 -12.53
CA ARG A 18 -10.34 3.42 -11.31
C ARG A 18 -10.49 2.40 -10.20
N VAL A 19 -9.55 2.40 -9.30
CA VAL A 19 -9.76 1.72 -8.04
C VAL A 19 -10.86 2.49 -7.35
N ASN A 20 -12.00 1.87 -7.14
CA ASN A 20 -13.13 2.48 -6.48
C ASN A 20 -13.44 1.71 -5.20
N GLU A 21 -14.35 2.27 -4.41
CA GLU A 21 -14.68 1.68 -3.11
C GLU A 21 -15.17 0.25 -3.23
N THR A 22 -15.93 -0.06 -4.27
CA THR A 22 -16.48 -1.40 -4.47
C THR A 22 -15.36 -2.42 -4.73
N LEU A 23 -14.43 -2.07 -5.62
CA LEU A 23 -13.30 -2.94 -5.92
C LEU A 23 -12.43 -3.13 -4.68
N GLU A 24 -12.15 -2.06 -3.97
CA GLU A 24 -11.35 -2.13 -2.75
C GLU A 24 -12.03 -3.00 -1.70
N SER A 25 -13.35 -2.88 -1.56
CA SER A 25 -14.13 -3.70 -0.61
C SER A 25 -14.03 -5.19 -0.92
N VAL A 26 -14.12 -5.53 -2.21
CA VAL A 26 -14.00 -6.93 -2.65
C VAL A 26 -12.61 -7.47 -2.32
N VAL A 27 -11.57 -6.69 -2.62
CA VAL A 27 -10.19 -7.10 -2.33
C VAL A 27 -9.97 -7.26 -0.83
N ARG A 28 -10.44 -6.31 -0.03
CA ARG A 28 -10.31 -6.39 1.43
C ARG A 28 -11.01 -7.61 2.01
N ALA A 29 -12.21 -7.90 1.54
CA ALA A 29 -12.97 -9.04 2.03
C ALA A 29 -12.25 -10.35 1.72
N GLU A 30 -11.72 -10.46 0.51
CA GLU A 30 -11.03 -11.67 0.09
C GLU A 30 -9.72 -11.86 0.86
N LEU A 31 -8.98 -10.76 1.06
CA LEU A 31 -7.76 -10.79 1.85
C LEU A 31 -8.04 -11.16 3.30
N GLY A 32 -9.13 -10.63 3.87
CA GLY A 32 -9.51 -10.95 5.23
C GLY A 32 -9.76 -12.44 5.44
N THR A 33 -10.38 -13.09 4.46
CA THR A 33 -10.60 -14.54 4.49
C THR A 33 -9.28 -15.31 4.51
N ALA A 34 -8.26 -14.77 3.87
CA ALA A 34 -6.93 -15.39 3.82
C ALA A 34 -6.01 -14.91 4.94
N GLU A 35 -6.52 -14.08 5.86
CA GLU A 35 -5.79 -13.54 7.01
C GLU A 35 -4.69 -12.55 6.64
N PHE A 36 -4.97 -11.76 5.62
CA PHE A 36 -4.11 -10.65 5.21
C PHE A 36 -4.88 -9.34 5.28
N ASP A 37 -4.16 -8.25 5.42
CA ASP A 37 -4.74 -6.91 5.35
C ASP A 37 -4.25 -6.19 4.11
N LEU A 38 -5.13 -5.39 3.53
CA LEU A 38 -4.79 -4.57 2.37
C LEU A 38 -4.09 -3.30 2.85
N VAL A 39 -2.87 -3.12 2.40
CA VAL A 39 -2.11 -1.90 2.68
C VAL A 39 -2.37 -0.86 1.60
N GLU A 40 -2.35 -1.27 0.36
CA GLU A 40 -2.56 -0.36 -0.76
C GLU A 40 -3.09 -1.12 -1.96
N LEU A 41 -4.03 -0.50 -2.67
CA LEU A 41 -4.51 -0.99 -3.97
C LEU A 41 -4.33 0.16 -4.95
N ARG A 42 -3.55 -0.06 -5.99
CA ARG A 42 -3.23 0.97 -6.95
C ARG A 42 -3.39 0.46 -8.37
N LEU A 43 -3.88 1.33 -9.24
CA LEU A 43 -4.00 1.03 -10.66
C LEU A 43 -2.83 1.66 -11.40
N ALA A 44 -2.15 0.85 -12.18
CA ALA A 44 -1.02 1.28 -13.00
C ALA A 44 -1.14 0.61 -14.37
N GLY A 45 -0.06 0.60 -15.14
CA GLY A 45 -0.02 -0.01 -16.45
C GLY A 45 -0.61 0.87 -17.54
N SER A 46 -0.93 0.26 -18.65
CA SER A 46 -1.48 0.95 -19.83
C SER A 46 -2.98 0.68 -19.94
N ARG A 47 -3.59 1.35 -20.91
CA ARG A 47 -5.03 1.15 -21.17
C ARG A 47 -5.35 -0.23 -21.70
N THR A 48 -4.46 -0.77 -22.50
CA THR A 48 -4.66 -2.08 -23.08
C THR A 48 -4.28 -3.19 -22.12
N GLN A 49 -3.47 -2.86 -21.11
CA GLN A 49 -3.04 -3.83 -20.12
C GLN A 49 -2.94 -3.16 -18.75
N PRO A 50 -4.08 -2.99 -18.09
CA PRO A 50 -4.06 -2.41 -16.73
C PRO A 50 -3.38 -3.32 -15.75
N LEU A 51 -2.67 -2.72 -14.81
CA LEU A 51 -1.96 -3.42 -13.76
C LEU A 51 -2.55 -3.02 -12.42
N PHE A 52 -3.03 -4.01 -11.68
CA PHE A 52 -3.50 -3.78 -10.31
C PHE A 52 -2.38 -4.19 -9.37
N GLU A 53 -1.86 -3.21 -8.65
CA GLU A 53 -0.82 -3.46 -7.64
C GLU A 53 -1.49 -3.55 -6.29
N VAL A 54 -1.36 -4.69 -5.66
CA VAL A 54 -1.96 -4.98 -4.36
C VAL A 54 -0.83 -5.20 -3.37
N ARG A 55 -0.75 -4.35 -2.36
CA ARG A 55 0.24 -4.50 -1.30
C ARG A 55 -0.47 -5.02 -0.07
N ILE A 56 0.04 -6.11 0.46
CA ILE A 56 -0.60 -6.83 1.56
C ILE A 56 0.35 -6.98 2.72
N GLU A 57 -0.21 -7.16 3.91
CA GLU A 57 0.58 -7.56 5.07
C GLU A 57 -0.16 -8.65 5.83
N ARG A 58 0.60 -9.43 6.58
CA ARG A 58 0.03 -10.51 7.36
C ARG A 58 -0.53 -9.95 8.66
N ARG A 59 -1.68 -10.49 9.09
CA ARG A 59 -2.28 -10.09 10.36
C ARG A 59 -1.46 -10.47 11.56
N ASP A 60 -0.64 -11.52 11.42
CA ASP A 60 0.24 -11.96 12.51
C ASP A 60 1.50 -11.12 12.66
N GLY A 61 1.71 -10.13 11.77
CA GLY A 61 2.86 -9.24 11.85
C GLY A 61 4.15 -9.79 11.26
N ASN A 62 4.14 -11.01 10.77
CA ASN A 62 5.32 -11.60 10.13
C ASN A 62 5.48 -11.08 8.70
N ALA A 63 6.66 -11.27 8.14
CA ALA A 63 6.93 -10.86 6.78
C ALA A 63 6.11 -11.66 5.78
N VAL A 64 5.63 -10.99 4.74
CA VAL A 64 4.92 -11.65 3.64
C VAL A 64 5.95 -12.38 2.77
N THR A 65 5.70 -13.64 2.50
CA THR A 65 6.60 -14.47 1.70
C THR A 65 6.18 -14.48 0.23
N VAL A 66 7.07 -14.96 -0.64
CA VAL A 66 6.75 -15.14 -2.05
C VAL A 66 5.60 -16.11 -2.22
N ASP A 67 5.55 -17.17 -1.40
CA ASP A 67 4.45 -18.13 -1.43
C ASP A 67 3.13 -17.49 -1.02
N ASP A 68 3.17 -16.60 -0.04
CA ASP A 68 1.98 -15.84 0.37
C ASP A 68 1.45 -15.02 -0.81
N CYS A 69 2.32 -14.30 -1.49
CA CYS A 69 1.94 -13.49 -2.64
C CYS A 69 1.34 -14.35 -3.76
N ALA A 70 1.93 -15.49 -4.03
CA ALA A 70 1.43 -16.40 -5.07
C ALA A 70 0.05 -16.93 -4.70
N ARG A 71 -0.14 -17.31 -3.45
CA ARG A 71 -1.43 -17.83 -2.97
C ARG A 71 -2.51 -16.77 -3.03
N VAL A 72 -2.19 -15.57 -2.56
CA VAL A 72 -3.12 -14.44 -2.57
C VAL A 72 -3.45 -14.04 -4.00
N SER A 73 -2.47 -14.04 -4.90
CA SER A 73 -2.71 -13.74 -6.32
C SER A 73 -3.77 -14.65 -6.92
N ARG A 74 -3.66 -15.95 -6.67
CA ARG A 74 -4.62 -16.90 -7.22
C ARG A 74 -6.03 -16.68 -6.68
N VAL A 75 -6.14 -16.43 -5.38
CA VAL A 75 -7.42 -16.19 -4.75
C VAL A 75 -8.06 -14.90 -5.25
N LEU A 76 -7.26 -13.85 -5.36
CA LEU A 76 -7.75 -12.57 -5.85
C LEU A 76 -8.14 -12.63 -7.32
N GLU A 77 -7.35 -13.30 -8.16
CA GLU A 77 -7.69 -13.45 -9.57
C GLU A 77 -9.04 -14.10 -9.76
N ALA A 78 -9.26 -15.22 -9.05
CA ALA A 78 -10.53 -15.92 -9.14
C ALA A 78 -11.69 -15.01 -8.72
N ARG A 79 -11.52 -14.27 -7.64
CA ARG A 79 -12.56 -13.41 -7.13
C ARG A 79 -12.83 -12.21 -8.04
N LEU A 80 -11.77 -11.61 -8.58
CA LEU A 80 -11.90 -10.46 -9.49
C LEU A 80 -12.55 -10.86 -10.81
N ASP A 81 -12.19 -12.03 -11.34
CA ASP A 81 -12.80 -12.54 -12.57
C ASP A 81 -14.30 -12.75 -12.41
N GLU A 82 -14.72 -13.22 -11.24
CA GLU A 82 -16.14 -13.40 -10.96
C GLU A 82 -16.88 -12.09 -10.75
N SER A 83 -16.18 -11.08 -10.26
CA SER A 83 -16.83 -9.84 -9.81
C SER A 83 -17.37 -8.97 -10.93
N GLY A 84 -16.79 -9.08 -12.12
CA GLY A 84 -17.12 -8.18 -13.23
C GLY A 84 -16.61 -6.76 -13.05
N LEU A 85 -15.77 -6.51 -12.04
CA LEU A 85 -15.28 -5.18 -11.70
C LEU A 85 -13.98 -4.83 -12.39
N VAL A 86 -13.35 -5.79 -13.07
CA VAL A 86 -12.07 -5.60 -13.76
C VAL A 86 -12.24 -5.95 -15.23
N PRO A 87 -11.38 -5.39 -16.10
CA PRO A 87 -11.45 -5.74 -17.53
C PRO A 87 -11.06 -7.19 -17.75
N GLU A 88 -11.39 -7.69 -18.93
CA GLU A 88 -11.11 -9.08 -19.30
C GLU A 88 -9.61 -9.38 -19.25
N GLN A 89 -8.80 -8.42 -19.65
CA GLN A 89 -7.35 -8.55 -19.64
C GLN A 89 -6.75 -7.56 -18.64
N TYR A 90 -6.04 -8.05 -17.68
CA TYR A 90 -5.37 -7.24 -16.68
C TYR A 90 -4.21 -8.03 -16.10
N VAL A 91 -3.29 -7.33 -15.44
CA VAL A 91 -2.20 -7.94 -14.70
C VAL A 91 -2.43 -7.66 -13.22
N LEU A 92 -2.26 -8.66 -12.40
CA LEU A 92 -2.35 -8.52 -10.94
C LEU A 92 -0.97 -8.74 -10.35
N GLN A 93 -0.51 -7.77 -9.59
CA GLN A 93 0.77 -7.88 -8.89
C GLN A 93 0.53 -7.76 -7.40
N VAL A 94 0.88 -8.80 -6.67
CA VAL A 94 0.74 -8.83 -5.21
C VAL A 94 2.12 -8.75 -4.59
N SER A 95 2.32 -7.86 -3.66
CA SER A 95 3.63 -7.66 -3.04
C SER A 95 3.51 -7.26 -1.58
N SER A 96 4.64 -7.33 -0.89
CA SER A 96 4.79 -6.85 0.48
C SER A 96 4.91 -5.32 0.49
N PRO A 97 4.41 -4.65 1.55
CA PRO A 97 4.59 -3.19 1.65
C PRO A 97 6.05 -2.78 1.78
N GLY A 98 6.93 -3.67 2.23
CA GLY A 98 8.35 -3.37 2.36
C GLY A 98 9.08 -3.14 1.05
N ASP A 99 8.47 -3.51 -0.07
CA ASP A 99 9.09 -3.34 -1.39
C ASP A 99 9.12 -1.88 -1.84
N ARG A 100 8.42 -1.01 -1.16
CA ARG A 100 8.27 0.38 -1.57
C ARG A 100 8.66 1.34 -0.45
N PRO A 101 9.46 2.39 -0.75
CA PRO A 101 9.79 3.39 0.27
C PRO A 101 8.55 4.15 0.74
N LEU A 102 8.53 4.49 2.01
CA LEU A 102 7.52 5.37 2.59
C LEU A 102 7.87 6.80 2.21
N ARG A 103 6.91 7.56 1.74
CA ARG A 103 7.18 8.92 1.26
C ARG A 103 6.39 10.00 1.97
N SER A 104 5.08 9.88 2.01
CA SER A 104 4.23 10.93 2.57
C SER A 104 3.92 10.67 4.04
N ALA A 105 3.54 11.73 4.75
CA ALA A 105 3.11 11.63 6.13
C ALA A 105 1.92 10.67 6.27
N ALA A 106 1.03 10.67 5.28
CA ALA A 106 -0.11 9.76 5.29
C ALA A 106 0.32 8.29 5.22
N GLU A 107 1.33 8.00 4.41
CA GLU A 107 1.88 6.65 4.34
C GLU A 107 2.51 6.23 5.67
N TRP A 108 3.27 7.13 6.29
CA TRP A 108 3.88 6.85 7.58
C TRP A 108 2.81 6.58 8.65
N ARG A 109 1.73 7.36 8.66
CA ARG A 109 0.66 7.18 9.65
C ARG A 109 0.03 5.80 9.60
N ARG A 110 -0.01 5.21 8.42
CA ARG A 110 -0.55 3.86 8.25
C ARG A 110 0.20 2.82 9.06
N PHE A 111 1.46 3.09 9.35
CA PHE A 111 2.36 2.11 9.95
C PHE A 111 2.77 2.43 11.37
N VAL A 112 2.02 3.29 12.05
CA VAL A 112 2.25 3.55 13.46
C VAL A 112 2.14 2.23 14.23
N GLY A 113 3.13 1.97 15.09
CA GLY A 113 3.24 0.72 15.82
C GLY A 113 4.13 -0.31 15.14
N ARG A 114 4.54 -0.07 13.90
CA ARG A 114 5.36 -1.01 13.14
C ARG A 114 6.83 -0.60 13.17
N TRP A 115 7.68 -1.54 12.83
CA TRP A 115 9.11 -1.28 12.69
C TRP A 115 9.40 -0.71 11.31
N VAL A 116 10.29 0.28 11.28
CA VAL A 116 10.72 0.91 10.02
C VAL A 116 12.24 0.93 9.96
N ALA A 117 12.77 0.75 8.76
CA ALA A 117 14.19 0.93 8.48
C ALA A 117 14.33 2.32 7.88
N VAL A 118 15.13 3.16 8.52
CA VAL A 118 15.24 4.57 8.19
C VAL A 118 16.68 4.92 7.80
N LEU A 119 16.80 5.74 6.77
CA LEU A 119 18.06 6.38 6.40
C LEU A 119 17.89 7.88 6.61
N ALA A 120 18.52 8.40 7.65
CA ALA A 120 18.48 9.81 7.98
C ALA A 120 19.90 10.26 8.33
N PRO A 121 20.68 10.74 7.34
CA PRO A 121 22.11 11.00 7.53
C PRO A 121 22.46 11.92 8.69
N GLU A 122 21.63 12.90 8.95
CA GLU A 122 21.88 13.85 10.05
C GLU A 122 21.39 13.35 11.41
N HIS A 123 20.75 12.21 11.44
CA HIS A 123 20.15 11.66 12.64
C HIS A 123 20.61 10.24 12.93
N GLY A 124 21.88 9.95 12.63
CA GLY A 124 22.46 8.65 12.94
C GLY A 124 22.63 7.73 11.75
N GLY A 125 22.30 8.18 10.54
CA GLY A 125 22.51 7.40 9.34
C GLY A 125 21.42 6.36 9.13
N ARG A 126 21.78 5.09 9.06
CA ARG A 126 20.82 4.00 8.80
C ARG A 126 20.53 3.26 10.09
N PHE A 127 19.28 3.11 10.43
CA PHE A 127 18.86 2.41 11.64
C PHE A 127 17.44 1.87 11.51
N GLU A 128 17.07 0.97 12.42
CA GLU A 128 15.70 0.48 12.51
C GLU A 128 15.09 0.95 13.83
N ALA A 129 13.84 1.32 13.79
CA ALA A 129 13.14 1.83 14.96
C ALA A 129 11.65 1.53 14.84
N ARG A 130 10.97 1.59 15.96
CA ARG A 130 9.52 1.44 16.00
C ARG A 130 8.87 2.80 15.83
N LEU A 131 7.93 2.90 14.89
CA LEU A 131 7.23 4.15 14.66
C LEU A 131 6.13 4.32 15.69
N LEU A 132 6.21 5.38 16.50
CA LEU A 132 5.23 5.63 17.55
C LEU A 132 4.16 6.63 17.13
N GLN A 133 4.55 7.68 16.40
CA GLN A 133 3.64 8.77 16.10
C GLN A 133 4.11 9.57 14.90
N VAL A 134 3.15 10.14 14.17
CA VAL A 134 3.41 11.07 13.06
C VAL A 134 2.55 12.30 13.30
N GLU A 135 3.17 13.47 13.37
CA GLU A 135 2.47 14.74 13.57
C GLU A 135 2.74 15.68 12.42
N GLY A 136 1.70 16.40 11.99
CA GLY A 136 1.83 17.40 10.94
C GLY A 136 1.64 16.81 9.55
N GLU A 137 1.69 17.69 8.57
CA GLU A 137 1.51 17.34 7.16
C GLU A 137 2.85 17.33 6.44
N ASP A 138 2.85 16.86 5.21
CA ASP A 138 4.06 16.80 4.39
C ASP A 138 4.76 18.16 4.37
N GLY A 139 6.08 18.12 4.48
CA GLY A 139 6.92 19.32 4.52
C GLY A 139 7.24 19.77 5.93
N VAL A 140 6.34 19.54 6.89
CA VAL A 140 6.55 19.93 8.29
C VAL A 140 6.28 18.78 9.25
N ALA A 141 6.05 17.59 8.73
CA ALA A 141 5.74 16.42 9.57
C ALA A 141 6.93 16.03 10.44
N LEU A 142 6.60 15.57 11.65
CA LEU A 142 7.58 15.09 12.61
C LEU A 142 7.22 13.65 12.96
N VAL A 143 8.19 12.75 12.88
CA VAL A 143 7.96 11.36 13.25
C VAL A 143 8.65 11.08 14.57
N THR A 144 7.97 10.32 15.43
CA THR A 144 8.51 9.88 16.69
C THR A 144 8.86 8.41 16.57
N LEU A 145 10.11 8.08 16.81
CA LEU A 145 10.64 6.73 16.64
C LEU A 145 11.23 6.25 17.97
N GLU A 146 11.05 4.98 18.24
CA GLU A 146 11.62 4.35 19.45
C GLU A 146 12.72 3.41 19.05
N GLN A 147 13.89 3.62 19.63
CA GLN A 147 15.05 2.74 19.41
C GLN A 147 15.71 2.49 20.77
N ASP A 148 15.85 1.22 21.12
CA ASP A 148 16.49 0.79 22.37
C ASP A 148 15.86 1.45 23.61
N GLY A 149 14.54 1.58 23.62
CA GLY A 149 13.79 2.14 24.73
C GLY A 149 13.81 3.66 24.80
N ARG A 150 14.39 4.33 23.81
CA ARG A 150 14.45 5.79 23.77
C ARG A 150 13.66 6.33 22.59
N SER A 151 12.91 7.39 22.85
CA SER A 151 12.15 8.05 21.78
C SER A 151 13.00 9.14 21.12
N ARG A 152 12.88 9.24 19.81
CA ARG A 152 13.55 10.26 19.01
C ARG A 152 12.52 10.96 18.15
N HIS A 153 12.67 12.26 17.98
CA HIS A 153 11.82 13.03 17.09
C HIS A 153 12.65 13.45 15.88
N ILE A 154 12.24 13.06 14.70
CA ILE A 154 12.96 13.36 13.47
C ILE A 154 12.02 14.02 12.47
N PRO A 155 12.40 15.19 11.90
CA PRO A 155 11.60 15.78 10.85
C PRO A 155 11.53 14.83 9.65
N LEU A 156 10.35 14.65 9.09
CA LEU A 156 10.19 13.78 7.93
C LEU A 156 11.10 14.22 6.79
N ALA A 157 11.31 15.54 6.67
CA ALA A 157 12.20 16.11 5.65
C ALA A 157 13.64 15.65 5.79
N ALA A 158 14.07 15.24 6.99
CA ALA A 158 15.43 14.75 7.23
C ALA A 158 15.60 13.27 6.88
N VAL A 159 14.51 12.58 6.62
CA VAL A 159 14.54 11.16 6.22
C VAL A 159 14.78 11.08 4.73
N LYS A 160 15.90 10.47 4.34
CA LYS A 160 16.22 10.30 2.93
C LYS A 160 15.47 9.12 2.34
N GLU A 161 15.32 8.05 3.13
CA GLU A 161 14.61 6.86 2.69
C GLU A 161 14.10 6.11 3.92
N ALA A 162 12.92 5.53 3.80
CA ALA A 162 12.39 4.66 4.84
C ALA A 162 11.55 3.56 4.22
N ARG A 163 11.59 2.39 4.83
CA ARG A 163 10.80 1.23 4.41
C ARG A 163 10.31 0.51 5.65
N LEU A 164 9.24 -0.26 5.50
CA LEU A 164 8.82 -1.14 6.57
C LEU A 164 9.92 -2.18 6.82
N ALA A 165 10.15 -2.46 8.10
CA ALA A 165 11.07 -3.50 8.52
C ALA A 165 10.26 -4.61 9.19
N PHE A 166 10.68 -5.85 8.98
CA PHE A 166 10.01 -6.99 9.58
C PHE A 166 11.00 -7.67 10.53
N ARG A 167 10.60 -7.75 11.78
CA ARG A 167 11.40 -8.45 12.77
C ARG A 167 10.85 -9.84 13.00
N ILE A 168 11.76 -10.76 13.10
CA ILE A 168 11.44 -12.17 13.32
C ILE A 168 11.59 -12.48 14.78
#